data_35efdee2f83895fbeb92b7adbda5ff03
#
_entry.id   35efdee2f83895fbeb92b7adbda5ff03
#
_cell.length_a   1.000
_cell.length_b   1.000
_cell.length_c   1.000
_cell.angle_alpha   90.00
_cell.angle_beta   90.00
_cell.angle_gamma   90.00
#
_symmetry.space_group_name_H-M   'P 1'
#
loop_
_entity.id
_entity.type
_entity.pdbx_description
1 polymer ?
#
loop_
_entity_poly.entity_id
_entity_poly.type
_entity_poly.pdbx_seq_one_letter_code
_entity_poly.pdbx_strand_id
1 'polypeptide(L)'
;MNKLRINLITLIIILSATSFAGNFKLPPYEKVKLDNGLTVYLMEQHEVPLIYVSALIPCGAIYDGNKNGLTFLTSESLLFGTKNFTKKQIEETFEFYGASISTSAGAEFIKVNASFAIHDQEKLLPIFQDIILHPTFPEDEVQKRRQRLLVELDQAKESPRQVIRAYFNKFLFTDNEFGNPVQGSKGTVAEISSDDLKNYYSSYFNPKNSSIAIVGDFNISEMRGKISDLFNSWNMENRTPTNPILIPSLDFNKKRVLLVNKNDSQETTFLIGGKGISRNNTDFTEIQVINTILGDRFTSWLNEELRINSGLTYGVRSVFVPYKNIGTFFISTFTGSENTEKAIDLALQVLNRLHTTGITDKVLLSAKSYIKGQFPPNYETSGALVNLLTDMDYYGFDDTYINNFEKKIDEMTIAKANEIAKKYFPGDNLQFVIIGKASEIKDVVKKYGEITEKEITADG
;
A
#
# COMPACT_ATOMS: atom_id res chain seq x y z
N MET A 1 58.28 18.94 -0.17
CA MET A 1 56.98 19.14 0.52
C MET A 1 55.76 18.66 -0.27
N ASN A 2 55.71 18.72 -1.59
CA ASN A 2 54.51 18.33 -2.34
C ASN A 2 54.21 16.80 -2.43
N LYS A 3 55.26 15.95 -2.36
CA LYS A 3 55.05 14.49 -2.41
C LYS A 3 54.43 13.91 -1.10
N LEU A 4 54.67 14.56 0.03
CA LEU A 4 54.11 14.12 1.32
C LEU A 4 52.62 14.50 1.45
N ARG A 5 52.20 15.65 0.84
CA ARG A 5 50.81 16.09 0.85
C ARG A 5 49.92 15.23 -0.11
N ILE A 6 50.46 14.80 -1.24
CA ILE A 6 49.74 13.93 -2.19
C ILE A 6 49.50 12.55 -1.55
N ASN A 7 50.50 11.98 -0.85
CA ASN A 7 50.33 10.70 -0.18
C ASN A 7 49.33 10.75 1.00
N LEU A 8 49.23 11.91 1.69
CA LEU A 8 48.28 12.06 2.78
C LEU A 8 46.81 12.20 2.26
N ILE A 9 46.63 12.90 1.15
CA ILE A 9 45.32 13.02 0.51
C ILE A 9 44.86 11.68 -0.09
N THR A 10 45.77 10.91 -0.72
CA THR A 10 45.48 9.58 -1.23
C THR A 10 45.18 8.59 -0.11
N LEU A 11 45.85 8.69 1.04
CA LEU A 11 45.59 7.86 2.21
C LEU A 11 44.21 8.18 2.85
N ILE A 12 43.82 9.46 2.91
CA ILE A 12 42.51 9.88 3.41
C ILE A 12 41.39 9.42 2.47
N ILE A 13 41.58 9.45 1.15
CA ILE A 13 40.60 8.98 0.16
C ILE A 13 40.45 7.44 0.24
N ILE A 14 41.52 6.71 0.53
CA ILE A 14 41.46 5.24 0.69
C ILE A 14 40.82 4.84 2.03
N LEU A 15 41.01 5.61 3.11
CA LEU A 15 40.34 5.36 4.39
C LEU A 15 38.82 5.70 4.37
N SER A 16 38.39 6.61 3.48
CA SER A 16 36.95 6.90 3.34
C SER A 16 36.18 5.92 2.45
N ALA A 17 36.87 4.98 1.78
CA ALA A 17 36.27 4.01 0.87
C ALA A 17 35.91 2.66 1.53
N THR A 18 36.22 2.46 2.82
CA THR A 18 35.73 1.30 3.56
C THR A 18 34.53 1.66 4.43
N SER A 19 33.51 2.28 3.83
CA SER A 19 32.17 2.15 4.38
C SER A 19 31.80 0.68 4.19
N PHE A 20 32.01 -0.13 5.20
CA PHE A 20 31.34 -1.41 5.32
C PHE A 20 29.83 -1.10 5.20
N ALA A 21 29.25 -1.41 4.06
CA ALA A 21 27.81 -1.57 3.97
C ALA A 21 27.48 -2.76 4.89
N GLY A 22 27.36 -2.51 6.18
CA GLY A 22 26.86 -3.49 7.13
C GLY A 22 25.44 -3.82 6.71
N ASN A 23 25.07 -5.10 6.81
CA ASN A 23 23.69 -5.51 6.55
C ASN A 23 22.76 -4.65 7.39
N PHE A 24 21.77 -4.02 6.75
CA PHE A 24 20.76 -3.26 7.46
C PHE A 24 20.04 -4.16 8.46
N LYS A 25 19.91 -3.70 9.68
CA LYS A 25 19.18 -4.38 10.74
C LYS A 25 18.17 -3.44 11.34
N LEU A 26 17.01 -3.99 11.68
CA LEU A 26 15.99 -3.24 12.40
C LEU A 26 16.57 -2.78 13.76
N PRO A 27 16.49 -1.49 14.12
CA PRO A 27 16.88 -1.01 15.44
C PRO A 27 16.13 -1.75 16.55
N PRO A 28 16.70 -1.83 17.77
CA PRO A 28 16.03 -2.45 18.90
C PRO A 28 14.69 -1.79 19.20
N TYR A 29 13.68 -2.58 19.52
CA TYR A 29 12.37 -2.12 19.92
C TYR A 29 11.80 -2.97 21.04
N GLU A 30 10.87 -2.41 21.78
CA GLU A 30 10.09 -3.13 22.76
C GLU A 30 8.68 -3.39 22.24
N LYS A 31 8.16 -4.60 22.44
CA LYS A 31 6.77 -4.97 22.17
C LYS A 31 6.07 -5.24 23.49
N VAL A 32 5.04 -4.46 23.78
CA VAL A 32 4.23 -4.56 25.02
C VAL A 32 2.79 -4.87 24.64
N LYS A 33 2.13 -5.68 25.43
CA LYS A 33 0.69 -5.88 25.34
C LYS A 33 0.03 -5.28 26.58
N LEU A 34 -0.85 -4.29 26.38
CA LEU A 34 -1.59 -3.67 27.47
C LEU A 34 -2.71 -4.59 28.00
N ASP A 35 -3.23 -4.29 29.19
CA ASP A 35 -4.26 -5.10 29.86
C ASP A 35 -5.54 -5.23 29.02
N ASN A 36 -5.90 -4.21 28.25
CA ASN A 36 -7.03 -4.23 27.32
C ASN A 36 -6.76 -5.00 26.00
N GLY A 37 -5.54 -5.53 25.84
CA GLY A 37 -5.12 -6.34 24.69
C GLY A 37 -4.50 -5.55 23.55
N LEU A 38 -4.35 -4.22 23.64
CA LEU A 38 -3.66 -3.40 22.65
C LEU A 38 -2.18 -3.78 22.58
N THR A 39 -1.66 -3.98 21.36
CA THR A 39 -0.23 -4.19 21.14
C THR A 39 0.47 -2.84 20.94
N VAL A 40 1.54 -2.58 21.68
CA VAL A 40 2.32 -1.35 21.58
C VAL A 40 3.77 -1.70 21.21
N TYR A 41 4.32 -0.99 20.24
CA TYR A 41 5.72 -1.05 19.85
C TYR A 41 6.40 0.27 20.18
N LEU A 42 7.54 0.22 20.86
CA LEU A 42 8.34 1.38 21.26
C LEU A 42 9.77 1.22 20.72
N MET A 43 10.24 2.21 19.95
CA MET A 43 11.60 2.21 19.38
C MET A 43 12.24 3.58 19.57
N GLU A 44 13.28 3.64 20.39
CA GLU A 44 14.07 4.87 20.61
C GLU A 44 14.96 5.17 19.41
N GLN A 45 14.94 6.44 18.96
CA GLN A 45 15.76 6.98 17.89
C GLN A 45 16.10 8.44 18.21
N HIS A 46 17.34 8.71 18.64
CA HIS A 46 17.75 10.03 19.15
C HIS A 46 18.42 10.93 18.11
N GLU A 47 18.38 10.56 16.83
CA GLU A 47 19.03 11.32 15.75
C GLU A 47 18.32 12.65 15.45
N VAL A 48 17.01 12.69 15.63
CA VAL A 48 16.17 13.87 15.40
C VAL A 48 15.20 14.01 16.58
N PRO A 49 14.97 15.24 17.13
CA PRO A 49 14.09 15.43 18.29
C PRO A 49 12.60 15.35 17.91
N LEU A 50 12.20 14.31 17.22
CA LEU A 50 10.84 14.05 16.74
C LEU A 50 10.30 12.73 17.25
N ILE A 51 9.00 12.67 17.43
CA ILE A 51 8.22 11.45 17.70
C ILE A 51 7.29 11.21 16.51
N TYR A 52 7.24 9.96 16.06
CA TYR A 52 6.29 9.45 15.08
C TYR A 52 5.41 8.42 15.76
N VAL A 53 4.11 8.51 15.54
CA VAL A 53 3.12 7.59 16.08
C VAL A 53 2.26 7.06 14.94
N SER A 54 2.01 5.75 14.92
CA SER A 54 1.06 5.11 14.01
C SER A 54 0.16 4.17 14.79
N ALA A 55 -1.15 4.32 14.65
CA ALA A 55 -2.11 3.35 15.11
C ALA A 55 -2.70 2.62 13.89
N LEU A 56 -2.70 1.29 13.91
CA LEU A 56 -3.34 0.44 12.92
C LEU A 56 -4.53 -0.27 13.54
N ILE A 57 -5.71 -0.04 12.96
CA ILE A 57 -6.97 -0.66 13.37
C ILE A 57 -7.43 -1.58 12.23
N PRO A 58 -7.54 -2.90 12.43
CA PRO A 58 -7.94 -3.88 11.41
C PRO A 58 -9.44 -3.78 11.08
N CYS A 59 -9.82 -2.70 10.45
CA CYS A 59 -11.17 -2.41 9.98
C CYS A 59 -11.08 -1.68 8.64
N GLY A 60 -10.94 -2.40 7.55
CA GLY A 60 -10.84 -1.83 6.20
C GLY A 60 -12.13 -1.96 5.40
N ALA A 61 -12.08 -1.54 4.14
CA ALA A 61 -13.24 -1.52 3.23
C ALA A 61 -13.89 -2.92 3.01
N ILE A 62 -13.16 -4.00 3.29
CA ILE A 62 -13.75 -5.36 3.30
C ILE A 62 -14.86 -5.54 4.35
N TYR A 63 -14.98 -4.63 5.30
CA TYR A 63 -16.02 -4.63 6.32
C TYR A 63 -17.16 -3.62 6.04
N ASP A 64 -17.14 -2.93 4.90
CA ASP A 64 -18.17 -1.93 4.53
C ASP A 64 -19.55 -2.55 4.24
N GLY A 65 -19.60 -3.86 3.98
CA GLY A 65 -20.82 -4.55 3.57
C GLY A 65 -21.32 -3.98 2.24
N ASN A 66 -22.57 -3.53 2.24
CA ASN A 66 -23.19 -2.91 1.07
C ASN A 66 -23.03 -1.37 1.00
N LYS A 67 -22.36 -0.76 2.00
CA LYS A 67 -22.11 0.68 2.08
C LYS A 67 -20.66 1.04 1.75
N ASN A 68 -20.16 0.62 0.59
CA ASN A 68 -18.79 0.90 0.16
C ASN A 68 -18.45 2.39 0.29
N GLY A 69 -17.27 2.69 0.88
CA GLY A 69 -16.84 4.04 1.24
C GLY A 69 -17.06 4.39 2.73
N LEU A 70 -17.71 3.50 3.48
CA LEU A 70 -17.96 3.69 4.92
C LEU A 70 -16.65 3.76 5.70
N THR A 71 -15.73 2.83 5.46
CA THR A 71 -14.38 2.85 6.04
C THR A 71 -13.64 4.14 5.71
N PHE A 72 -13.69 4.58 4.46
CA PHE A 72 -13.00 5.78 4.00
C PHE A 72 -13.52 7.03 4.72
N LEU A 73 -14.84 7.24 4.73
CA LEU A 73 -15.45 8.36 5.43
C LEU A 73 -15.25 8.29 6.94
N THR A 74 -15.30 7.09 7.54
CA THR A 74 -15.00 6.92 8.97
C THR A 74 -13.57 7.34 9.29
N SER A 75 -12.60 6.87 8.51
CA SER A 75 -11.19 7.20 8.66
C SER A 75 -10.95 8.71 8.65
N GLU A 76 -11.44 9.42 7.65
CA GLU A 76 -11.26 10.87 7.55
C GLU A 76 -12.01 11.62 8.65
N SER A 77 -13.19 11.13 9.01
CA SER A 77 -14.05 11.77 10.02
C SER A 77 -13.57 11.61 11.45
N LEU A 78 -12.56 10.77 11.72
CA LEU A 78 -11.87 10.75 13.02
C LEU A 78 -11.28 12.12 13.38
N LEU A 79 -10.88 12.89 12.38
CA LEU A 79 -10.30 14.22 12.55
C LEU A 79 -11.32 15.36 12.60
N PHE A 80 -12.63 15.07 12.45
CA PHE A 80 -13.66 16.13 12.40
C PHE A 80 -14.15 16.59 13.76
N GLY A 81 -13.67 15.99 14.82
CA GLY A 81 -13.93 16.36 16.19
C GLY A 81 -14.00 15.17 17.13
N THR A 82 -13.67 15.43 18.35
CA THR A 82 -13.70 14.46 19.45
C THR A 82 -14.58 14.98 20.58
N LYS A 83 -14.69 14.20 21.65
CA LYS A 83 -15.39 14.64 22.86
C LYS A 83 -14.80 15.93 23.43
N ASN A 84 -13.48 16.14 23.30
CA ASN A 84 -12.76 17.23 23.97
C ASN A 84 -12.30 18.33 22.99
N PHE A 85 -12.24 18.05 21.70
CA PHE A 85 -11.69 18.97 20.70
C PHE A 85 -12.60 19.06 19.47
N THR A 86 -12.88 20.26 19.01
CA THR A 86 -13.50 20.48 17.70
C THR A 86 -12.46 20.24 16.59
N LYS A 87 -12.93 20.01 15.35
CA LYS A 87 -12.07 19.91 14.16
C LYS A 87 -11.09 21.07 14.07
N LYS A 88 -11.59 22.31 14.21
CA LYS A 88 -10.78 23.53 14.16
C LYS A 88 -9.67 23.51 15.22
N GLN A 89 -9.99 23.10 16.45
CA GLN A 89 -8.98 23.02 17.51
C GLN A 89 -7.91 21.97 17.22
N ILE A 90 -8.29 20.82 16.65
CA ILE A 90 -7.32 19.80 16.24
C ILE A 90 -6.40 20.37 15.16
N GLU A 91 -6.96 20.92 14.07
CA GLU A 91 -6.20 21.50 12.96
C GLU A 91 -5.27 22.62 13.43
N GLU A 92 -5.79 23.64 14.15
CA GLU A 92 -5.02 24.78 14.64
C GLU A 92 -3.92 24.35 15.64
N THR A 93 -4.17 23.32 16.47
CA THR A 93 -3.17 22.86 17.43
C THR A 93 -2.01 22.18 16.71
N PHE A 94 -2.29 21.24 15.80
CA PHE A 94 -1.21 20.58 15.05
C PHE A 94 -0.44 21.57 14.17
N GLU A 95 -1.12 22.51 13.53
CA GLU A 95 -0.48 23.57 12.74
C GLU A 95 0.41 24.47 13.60
N PHE A 96 -0.06 24.90 14.75
CA PHE A 96 0.69 25.77 15.68
C PHE A 96 2.00 25.14 16.13
N TYR A 97 2.00 23.82 16.41
CA TYR A 97 3.19 23.07 16.83
C TYR A 97 4.04 22.57 15.66
N GLY A 98 3.69 22.88 14.40
CA GLY A 98 4.38 22.34 13.21
C GLY A 98 4.32 20.81 13.13
N ALA A 99 3.32 20.23 13.76
CA ALA A 99 3.07 18.81 13.82
C ALA A 99 2.17 18.34 12.67
N SER A 100 2.14 17.04 12.42
CA SER A 100 1.22 16.46 11.45
C SER A 100 0.32 15.42 12.10
N ILE A 101 -0.91 15.33 11.61
CA ILE A 101 -1.87 14.28 11.89
C ILE A 101 -2.56 13.90 10.60
N SER A 102 -2.73 12.61 10.34
CA SER A 102 -3.39 12.11 9.15
C SER A 102 -4.03 10.77 9.39
N THR A 103 -5.05 10.46 8.59
CA THR A 103 -5.69 9.16 8.56
C THR A 103 -5.62 8.57 7.16
N SER A 104 -5.65 7.27 7.06
CA SER A 104 -5.76 6.57 5.79
C SER A 104 -6.59 5.31 5.93
N ALA A 105 -7.42 5.05 4.93
CA ALA A 105 -8.22 3.84 4.82
C ALA A 105 -7.68 2.94 3.72
N GLY A 106 -7.57 1.65 4.01
CA GLY A 106 -7.22 0.60 3.06
C GLY A 106 -8.33 -0.44 2.92
N ALA A 107 -8.05 -1.48 2.15
CA ALA A 107 -8.97 -2.61 2.05
C ALA A 107 -9.12 -3.35 3.39
N GLU A 108 -8.05 -3.44 4.18
CA GLU A 108 -8.01 -4.31 5.37
C GLU A 108 -7.91 -3.55 6.70
N PHE A 109 -7.49 -2.28 6.71
CA PHE A 109 -7.28 -1.50 7.93
C PHE A 109 -7.41 0.01 7.73
N ILE A 110 -7.60 0.71 8.84
CA ILE A 110 -7.40 2.17 8.97
C ILE A 110 -6.09 2.40 9.70
N LYS A 111 -5.32 3.41 9.27
CA LYS A 111 -4.18 3.96 10.02
C LYS A 111 -4.45 5.40 10.43
N VAL A 112 -4.00 5.73 11.64
CA VAL A 112 -3.92 7.11 12.15
C VAL A 112 -2.46 7.39 12.44
N ASN A 113 -1.88 8.38 11.77
CA ASN A 113 -0.46 8.73 11.90
C ASN A 113 -0.31 10.14 12.44
N ALA A 114 0.65 10.34 13.33
CA ALA A 114 1.05 11.67 13.80
C ALA A 114 2.56 11.80 13.86
N SER A 115 3.07 13.02 13.71
CA SER A 115 4.47 13.34 13.98
C SER A 115 4.58 14.73 14.61
N PHE A 116 5.46 14.88 15.60
CA PHE A 116 5.64 16.09 16.37
C PHE A 116 7.00 16.10 17.09
N ALA A 117 7.41 17.30 17.54
CA ALA A 117 8.62 17.43 18.33
C ALA A 117 8.45 16.85 19.73
N ILE A 118 9.53 16.28 20.28
CA ILE A 118 9.53 15.63 21.60
C ILE A 118 8.97 16.54 22.72
N HIS A 119 9.29 17.82 22.68
CA HIS A 119 8.85 18.77 23.72
C HIS A 119 7.34 19.07 23.70
N ASP A 120 6.64 18.70 22.61
CA ASP A 120 5.20 18.91 22.45
C ASP A 120 4.36 17.66 22.77
N GLN A 121 5.01 16.55 23.16
CA GLN A 121 4.34 15.27 23.39
C GLN A 121 3.22 15.36 24.43
N GLU A 122 3.39 16.17 25.49
CA GLU A 122 2.38 16.32 26.55
C GLU A 122 1.08 16.99 26.06
N LYS A 123 1.16 17.70 24.93
CA LYS A 123 0.00 18.32 24.31
C LYS A 123 -0.60 17.47 23.21
N LEU A 124 0.22 16.82 22.40
CA LEU A 124 -0.22 16.20 21.15
C LEU A 124 -0.58 14.73 21.29
N LEU A 125 0.08 13.97 22.18
CA LEU A 125 -0.32 12.59 22.47
C LEU A 125 -1.74 12.45 23.03
N PRO A 126 -2.22 13.30 23.97
CA PRO A 126 -3.60 13.24 24.40
C PRO A 126 -4.63 13.53 23.30
N ILE A 127 -4.31 14.43 22.36
CA ILE A 127 -5.19 14.70 21.20
C ILE A 127 -5.22 13.50 20.26
N PHE A 128 -4.05 12.89 19.99
CA PHE A 128 -3.95 11.67 19.19
C PHE A 128 -4.78 10.54 19.82
N GLN A 129 -4.67 10.35 21.13
CA GLN A 129 -5.47 9.38 21.86
C GLN A 129 -6.98 9.69 21.75
N ASP A 130 -7.39 10.94 21.94
CA ASP A 130 -8.80 11.35 21.92
C ASP A 130 -9.43 11.15 20.52
N ILE A 131 -8.66 11.36 19.43
CA ILE A 131 -9.06 11.08 18.06
C ILE A 131 -9.41 9.58 17.87
N ILE A 132 -8.64 8.70 18.50
CA ILE A 132 -8.86 7.25 18.38
C ILE A 132 -9.99 6.77 19.30
N LEU A 133 -10.07 7.29 20.53
CA LEU A 133 -10.97 6.78 21.56
C LEU A 133 -12.35 7.46 21.60
N HIS A 134 -12.42 8.73 21.22
CA HIS A 134 -13.62 9.54 21.45
C HIS A 134 -14.05 10.40 20.25
N PRO A 135 -13.99 9.90 18.99
CA PRO A 135 -14.47 10.67 17.84
C PRO A 135 -15.99 10.89 17.96
N THR A 136 -16.46 12.05 17.51
CA THR A 136 -17.89 12.43 17.61
C THR A 136 -18.64 12.35 16.28
N PHE A 137 -17.93 12.33 15.15
CA PHE A 137 -18.52 12.31 13.81
C PHE A 137 -19.61 13.38 13.61
N PRO A 138 -19.29 14.68 13.71
CA PRO A 138 -20.26 15.76 13.62
C PRO A 138 -20.97 15.73 12.26
N GLU A 139 -22.31 15.71 12.26
CA GLU A 139 -23.14 15.52 11.05
C GLU A 139 -22.82 16.53 9.95
N ASP A 140 -22.66 17.80 10.31
CA ASP A 140 -22.36 18.88 9.36
C ASP A 140 -21.00 18.70 8.66
N GLU A 141 -19.96 18.26 9.38
CA GLU A 141 -18.63 17.99 8.80
C GLU A 141 -18.64 16.71 7.96
N VAL A 142 -19.31 15.66 8.41
CA VAL A 142 -19.51 14.42 7.66
C VAL A 142 -20.26 14.71 6.36
N GLN A 143 -21.34 15.49 6.41
CA GLN A 143 -22.12 15.86 5.23
C GLN A 143 -21.27 16.68 4.23
N LYS A 144 -20.53 17.67 4.70
CA LYS A 144 -19.61 18.46 3.84
C LYS A 144 -18.57 17.57 3.15
N ARG A 145 -17.98 16.62 3.88
CA ARG A 145 -16.98 15.71 3.32
C ARG A 145 -17.60 14.75 2.31
N ARG A 146 -18.77 14.19 2.62
CA ARG A 146 -19.54 13.33 1.72
C ARG A 146 -19.83 14.03 0.39
N GLN A 147 -20.30 15.28 0.44
CA GLN A 147 -20.57 16.05 -0.79
C GLN A 147 -19.30 16.26 -1.63
N ARG A 148 -18.18 16.58 -0.99
CA ARG A 148 -16.89 16.68 -1.69
C ARG A 148 -16.46 15.35 -2.32
N LEU A 149 -16.62 14.24 -1.59
CA LEU A 149 -16.28 12.91 -2.11
C LEU A 149 -17.11 12.53 -3.33
N LEU A 150 -18.41 12.87 -3.34
CA LEU A 150 -19.27 12.64 -4.50
C LEU A 150 -18.78 13.38 -5.74
N VAL A 151 -18.27 14.61 -5.58
CA VAL A 151 -17.67 15.38 -6.68
C VAL A 151 -16.32 14.75 -7.09
N GLU A 152 -15.48 14.37 -6.15
CA GLU A 152 -14.18 13.71 -6.41
C GLU A 152 -14.38 12.41 -7.20
N LEU A 153 -15.34 11.58 -6.80
CA LEU A 153 -15.70 10.34 -7.51
C LEU A 153 -16.19 10.64 -8.94
N ASP A 154 -17.04 11.67 -9.12
CA ASP A 154 -17.51 12.03 -10.45
C ASP A 154 -16.40 12.51 -11.37
N GLN A 155 -15.44 13.25 -10.82
CA GLN A 155 -14.27 13.71 -11.57
C GLN A 155 -13.27 12.59 -11.88
N ALA A 156 -13.17 11.59 -11.00
CA ALA A 156 -12.19 10.49 -11.16
C ALA A 156 -12.37 9.72 -12.47
N LYS A 157 -13.61 9.57 -12.99
CA LYS A 157 -13.90 8.92 -14.28
C LYS A 157 -13.23 9.61 -15.48
N GLU A 158 -12.88 10.90 -15.35
CA GLU A 158 -12.18 11.61 -16.43
C GLU A 158 -10.74 11.14 -16.60
N SER A 159 -10.17 10.47 -15.60
CA SER A 159 -8.84 9.88 -15.65
C SER A 159 -8.90 8.35 -15.60
N PRO A 160 -8.81 7.66 -16.74
CA PRO A 160 -8.78 6.18 -16.78
C PRO A 160 -7.77 5.56 -15.83
N ARG A 161 -6.61 6.21 -15.64
CA ARG A 161 -5.53 5.74 -14.76
C ARG A 161 -5.91 5.74 -13.28
N GLN A 162 -6.84 6.61 -12.86
CA GLN A 162 -7.30 6.68 -11.47
C GLN A 162 -8.33 5.58 -11.16
N VAL A 163 -9.23 5.29 -12.11
CA VAL A 163 -10.36 4.38 -11.89
C VAL A 163 -10.08 2.93 -12.27
N ILE A 164 -9.14 2.67 -13.19
CA ILE A 164 -8.92 1.33 -13.75
C ILE A 164 -8.67 0.26 -12.70
N ARG A 165 -8.05 0.63 -11.56
CA ARG A 165 -7.79 -0.33 -10.49
C ARG A 165 -9.07 -0.77 -9.77
N ALA A 166 -10.06 0.12 -9.61
CA ALA A 166 -11.36 -0.25 -9.06
C ALA A 166 -12.08 -1.25 -9.99
N TYR A 167 -12.08 -0.98 -11.31
CA TYR A 167 -12.58 -1.92 -12.31
C TYR A 167 -11.85 -3.27 -12.25
N PHE A 168 -10.52 -3.26 -12.11
CA PHE A 168 -9.73 -4.49 -12.05
C PHE A 168 -10.06 -5.31 -10.80
N ASN A 169 -10.10 -4.69 -9.64
CA ASN A 169 -10.47 -5.37 -8.42
C ASN A 169 -11.90 -5.95 -8.51
N LYS A 170 -12.88 -5.15 -8.94
CA LYS A 170 -14.25 -5.63 -9.10
C LYS A 170 -14.35 -6.78 -10.10
N PHE A 171 -13.58 -6.74 -11.18
CA PHE A 171 -13.55 -7.79 -12.20
C PHE A 171 -12.93 -9.10 -11.72
N LEU A 172 -11.88 -9.00 -10.88
CA LEU A 172 -11.22 -10.18 -10.29
C LEU A 172 -12.05 -10.79 -9.15
N PHE A 173 -12.47 -9.95 -8.21
CA PHE A 173 -13.10 -10.39 -6.98
C PHE A 173 -14.62 -10.56 -7.08
N THR A 174 -15.22 -10.03 -8.17
CA THR A 174 -16.68 -10.09 -8.40
C THR A 174 -17.49 -9.52 -7.23
N ASP A 175 -18.26 -10.35 -6.55
CA ASP A 175 -19.11 -9.97 -5.42
C ASP A 175 -18.44 -10.11 -4.06
N ASN A 176 -17.14 -10.48 -4.05
CA ASN A 176 -16.40 -10.55 -2.80
C ASN A 176 -15.94 -9.15 -2.36
N GLU A 177 -15.85 -8.95 -1.06
CA GLU A 177 -15.55 -7.67 -0.40
C GLU A 177 -14.21 -7.06 -0.82
N PHE A 178 -13.22 -7.87 -1.21
CA PHE A 178 -11.95 -7.37 -1.77
C PHE A 178 -12.10 -6.64 -3.10
N GLY A 179 -13.24 -6.81 -3.78
CA GLY A 179 -13.60 -6.06 -4.99
C GLY A 179 -14.19 -4.67 -4.72
N ASN A 180 -14.50 -4.36 -3.47
CA ASN A 180 -15.11 -3.09 -3.11
C ASN A 180 -14.13 -1.92 -3.23
N PRO A 181 -14.52 -0.81 -3.88
CA PRO A 181 -13.69 0.38 -3.92
C PRO A 181 -13.63 1.01 -2.53
N VAL A 182 -12.42 1.28 -2.04
CA VAL A 182 -12.20 1.84 -0.68
C VAL A 182 -12.93 3.19 -0.51
N GLN A 183 -12.93 4.05 -1.54
CA GLN A 183 -13.63 5.33 -1.51
C GLN A 183 -15.14 5.21 -1.75
N GLY A 184 -15.62 3.99 -2.03
CA GLY A 184 -17.01 3.74 -2.34
C GLY A 184 -17.40 4.07 -3.76
N SER A 185 -18.70 4.06 -4.01
CA SER A 185 -19.34 4.48 -5.24
C SER A 185 -20.25 5.71 -5.00
N LYS A 186 -20.62 6.42 -6.04
CA LYS A 186 -21.58 7.55 -5.90
C LYS A 186 -22.88 7.10 -5.23
N GLY A 187 -23.39 5.92 -5.60
CA GLY A 187 -24.62 5.38 -5.04
C GLY A 187 -24.49 5.08 -3.55
N THR A 188 -23.44 4.36 -3.15
CA THR A 188 -23.23 3.97 -1.75
C THR A 188 -22.88 5.16 -0.86
N VAL A 189 -21.96 6.03 -1.31
CA VAL A 189 -21.50 7.22 -0.56
C VAL A 189 -22.65 8.19 -0.29
N ALA A 190 -23.58 8.37 -1.24
CA ALA A 190 -24.72 9.28 -1.06
C ALA A 190 -25.61 8.89 0.14
N GLU A 191 -25.65 7.62 0.50
CA GLU A 191 -26.50 7.07 1.57
C GLU A 191 -25.80 6.98 2.93
N ILE A 192 -24.49 7.23 3.01
CA ILE A 192 -23.74 7.14 4.26
C ILE A 192 -24.05 8.33 5.17
N SER A 193 -24.46 8.06 6.39
CA SER A 193 -24.78 9.03 7.44
C SER A 193 -23.73 9.03 8.55
N SER A 194 -23.73 10.07 9.40
CA SER A 194 -22.90 10.11 10.62
C SER A 194 -23.18 8.93 11.56
N ASP A 195 -24.44 8.49 11.64
CA ASP A 195 -24.79 7.35 12.47
C ASP A 195 -24.23 6.02 11.92
N ASP A 196 -24.09 5.89 10.61
CA ASP A 196 -23.38 4.75 10.01
C ASP A 196 -21.91 4.74 10.43
N LEU A 197 -21.25 5.91 10.44
CA LEU A 197 -19.87 6.04 10.90
C LEU A 197 -19.72 5.67 12.37
N LYS A 198 -20.61 6.15 13.25
CA LYS A 198 -20.66 5.80 14.68
C LYS A 198 -20.85 4.30 14.90
N ASN A 199 -21.75 3.69 14.13
CA ASN A 199 -22.01 2.25 14.19
C ASN A 199 -20.78 1.44 13.72
N TYR A 200 -20.14 1.87 12.64
CA TYR A 200 -18.92 1.26 12.12
C TYR A 200 -17.80 1.35 13.16
N TYR A 201 -17.53 2.55 13.66
CA TYR A 201 -16.54 2.78 14.71
C TYR A 201 -16.81 1.89 15.95
N SER A 202 -18.02 1.89 16.47
CA SER A 202 -18.38 1.08 17.66
C SER A 202 -18.27 -0.44 17.43
N SER A 203 -18.34 -0.88 16.16
CA SER A 203 -18.25 -2.30 15.80
C SER A 203 -16.83 -2.79 15.64
N TYR A 204 -15.94 -1.93 15.14
CA TYR A 204 -14.63 -2.39 14.65
C TYR A 204 -13.42 -1.80 15.36
N PHE A 205 -13.54 -0.65 16.04
CA PHE A 205 -12.40 -0.06 16.75
C PHE A 205 -12.18 -0.79 18.07
N ASN A 206 -11.34 -1.81 18.06
CA ASN A 206 -11.12 -2.71 19.18
C ASN A 206 -9.62 -2.79 19.52
N PRO A 207 -9.20 -2.50 20.77
CA PRO A 207 -7.81 -2.56 21.18
C PRO A 207 -7.18 -3.94 21.03
N LYS A 208 -7.94 -5.03 21.21
CA LYS A 208 -7.41 -6.40 21.17
C LYS A 208 -6.78 -6.79 19.83
N ASN A 209 -7.26 -6.20 18.74
CA ASN A 209 -6.77 -6.49 17.39
C ASN A 209 -5.95 -5.33 16.80
N SER A 210 -5.86 -4.21 17.54
CA SER A 210 -5.16 -3.01 17.08
C SER A 210 -3.73 -2.98 17.58
N SER A 211 -2.89 -2.23 16.90
CA SER A 211 -1.53 -1.95 17.32
C SER A 211 -1.21 -0.46 17.23
N ILE A 212 -0.35 0.00 18.13
CA ILE A 212 0.23 1.34 18.09
C ILE A 212 1.75 1.19 18.09
N ALA A 213 2.42 1.88 17.19
CA ALA A 213 3.87 1.99 17.19
C ALA A 213 4.29 3.44 17.46
N ILE A 214 5.37 3.63 18.19
CA ILE A 214 5.97 4.92 18.48
C ILE A 214 7.47 4.79 18.23
N VAL A 215 7.99 5.66 17.38
CA VAL A 215 9.41 5.70 17.01
C VAL A 215 9.90 7.13 17.12
N GLY A 216 11.03 7.34 17.77
CA GLY A 216 11.63 8.66 17.86
C GLY A 216 12.41 8.92 19.13
N ASP A 217 12.60 10.20 19.45
CA ASP A 217 13.41 10.67 20.57
C ASP A 217 12.59 10.66 21.86
N PHE A 218 12.70 9.60 22.65
CA PHE A 218 12.06 9.44 23.95
C PHE A 218 12.75 8.35 24.77
N ASN A 219 12.49 8.31 26.09
CA ASN A 219 12.87 7.19 26.93
C ASN A 219 11.76 6.13 26.93
N ILE A 220 12.11 4.87 26.61
CA ILE A 220 11.14 3.76 26.51
C ILE A 220 10.32 3.57 27.79
N SER A 221 10.94 3.62 28.97
CA SER A 221 10.23 3.39 30.24
C SER A 221 9.20 4.47 30.54
N GLU A 222 9.53 5.73 30.25
CA GLU A 222 8.61 6.86 30.42
C GLU A 222 7.48 6.81 29.38
N MET A 223 7.80 6.53 28.12
CA MET A 223 6.81 6.44 27.04
C MET A 223 5.84 5.29 27.27
N ARG A 224 6.34 4.15 27.76
CA ARG A 224 5.49 3.00 28.14
C ARG A 224 4.45 3.39 29.17
N GLY A 225 4.85 4.11 30.22
CA GLY A 225 3.94 4.61 31.25
C GLY A 225 2.87 5.52 30.65
N LYS A 226 3.29 6.52 29.87
CA LYS A 226 2.37 7.47 29.20
C LYS A 226 1.35 6.77 28.30
N ILE A 227 1.78 5.84 27.47
CA ILE A 227 0.89 5.12 26.55
C ILE A 227 -0.05 4.20 27.31
N SER A 228 0.44 3.57 28.37
CA SER A 228 -0.42 2.77 29.25
C SER A 228 -1.52 3.63 29.88
N ASP A 229 -1.18 4.79 30.43
CA ASP A 229 -2.15 5.71 31.03
C ASP A 229 -3.17 6.24 30.01
N LEU A 230 -2.74 6.55 28.80
CA LEU A 230 -3.60 7.07 27.73
C LEU A 230 -4.55 6.01 27.16
N PHE A 231 -4.08 4.78 26.97
CA PHE A 231 -4.81 3.77 26.18
C PHE A 231 -5.40 2.61 26.98
N ASN A 232 -5.05 2.39 28.25
CA ASN A 232 -5.66 1.32 29.06
C ASN A 232 -7.18 1.49 29.22
N SER A 233 -7.69 2.73 29.17
CA SER A 233 -9.12 3.02 29.21
C SER A 233 -9.85 2.69 27.93
N TRP A 234 -9.13 2.40 26.84
CA TRP A 234 -9.74 1.98 25.57
C TRP A 234 -10.40 0.62 25.77
N ASN A 235 -11.68 0.67 26.05
CA ASN A 235 -12.49 -0.52 26.30
C ASN A 235 -13.70 -0.49 25.36
N MET A 236 -13.73 -1.42 24.44
CA MET A 236 -14.86 -1.61 23.54
C MET A 236 -15.53 -2.94 23.92
N GLU A 237 -16.84 -2.93 24.06
CA GLU A 237 -17.61 -4.15 24.22
C GLU A 237 -17.27 -5.10 23.05
N ASN A 238 -17.03 -6.39 23.36
CA ASN A 238 -16.66 -7.41 22.41
C ASN A 238 -17.77 -7.63 21.35
N ARG A 239 -17.85 -6.76 20.36
CA ARG A 239 -18.60 -7.01 19.14
C ARG A 239 -17.63 -7.68 18.16
N THR A 240 -17.64 -8.99 18.11
CA THR A 240 -16.97 -9.72 17.05
C THR A 240 -17.70 -9.39 15.74
N PRO A 241 -16.97 -9.05 14.65
CA PRO A 241 -17.60 -8.92 13.34
C PRO A 241 -18.48 -10.15 13.09
N THR A 242 -19.74 -9.94 12.78
CA THR A 242 -20.73 -11.02 12.64
C THR A 242 -20.50 -11.89 11.43
N ASN A 243 -19.75 -11.40 10.44
CA ASN A 243 -19.46 -12.15 9.23
C ASN A 243 -17.95 -12.28 9.02
N PRO A 244 -17.41 -13.51 9.00
CA PRO A 244 -16.03 -13.74 8.60
C PRO A 244 -15.85 -13.35 7.13
N ILE A 245 -14.81 -12.58 6.82
CA ILE A 245 -14.45 -12.28 5.43
C ILE A 245 -13.97 -13.55 4.77
N LEU A 246 -14.68 -13.96 3.72
CA LEU A 246 -14.32 -15.13 2.94
C LEU A 246 -13.18 -14.77 2.00
N ILE A 247 -12.10 -15.55 2.04
CA ILE A 247 -10.99 -15.41 1.09
C ILE A 247 -11.40 -16.07 -0.23
N PRO A 248 -11.58 -15.32 -1.32
CA PRO A 248 -11.99 -15.89 -2.58
C PRO A 248 -10.86 -16.64 -3.29
N SER A 249 -11.21 -17.62 -4.12
CA SER A 249 -10.26 -18.16 -5.09
C SER A 249 -10.12 -17.22 -6.26
N LEU A 250 -8.88 -16.89 -6.64
CA LEU A 250 -8.54 -16.18 -7.87
C LEU A 250 -7.96 -17.14 -8.93
N ASP A 251 -8.40 -18.38 -8.93
CA ASP A 251 -7.99 -19.38 -9.90
C ASP A 251 -8.92 -19.32 -11.12
N PHE A 252 -8.47 -18.62 -12.15
CA PHE A 252 -9.23 -18.44 -13.39
C PHE A 252 -8.94 -19.57 -14.37
N ASN A 253 -9.97 -20.09 -15.03
CA ASN A 253 -9.87 -21.17 -16.03
C ASN A 253 -9.89 -20.66 -17.49
N LYS A 254 -10.06 -19.36 -17.70
CA LYS A 254 -10.05 -18.72 -19.01
C LYS A 254 -9.59 -17.26 -18.94
N LYS A 255 -9.15 -16.77 -20.07
CA LYS A 255 -8.87 -15.34 -20.28
C LYS A 255 -10.19 -14.61 -20.44
N ARG A 256 -10.33 -13.46 -19.76
CA ARG A 256 -11.50 -12.56 -19.86
C ARG A 256 -11.02 -11.13 -20.07
N VAL A 257 -11.80 -10.35 -20.77
CA VAL A 257 -11.55 -8.93 -21.06
C VAL A 257 -12.74 -8.12 -20.54
N LEU A 258 -12.48 -7.17 -19.65
CA LEU A 258 -13.40 -6.09 -19.34
C LEU A 258 -12.97 -4.87 -20.18
N LEU A 259 -13.78 -4.54 -21.20
CA LEU A 259 -13.61 -3.34 -22.01
C LEU A 259 -14.50 -2.24 -21.45
N VAL A 260 -13.88 -1.19 -20.92
CA VAL A 260 -14.59 -0.02 -20.39
C VAL A 260 -14.51 1.10 -21.42
N ASN A 261 -15.67 1.46 -21.97
CA ASN A 261 -15.75 2.47 -23.02
C ASN A 261 -15.66 3.89 -22.44
N LYS A 262 -14.73 4.69 -22.96
CA LYS A 262 -14.62 6.14 -22.79
C LYS A 262 -14.51 6.78 -24.17
N ASN A 263 -15.64 7.29 -24.68
CA ASN A 263 -15.80 7.73 -26.06
C ASN A 263 -14.85 8.84 -26.51
N ASP A 264 -14.40 9.69 -25.60
CA ASP A 264 -13.50 10.82 -25.84
C ASP A 264 -12.02 10.48 -25.58
N SER A 265 -11.72 9.22 -25.25
CA SER A 265 -10.34 8.80 -24.97
C SER A 265 -9.49 8.75 -26.25
N GLN A 266 -8.32 9.34 -26.16
CA GLN A 266 -7.26 9.24 -27.19
C GLN A 266 -6.21 8.17 -26.85
N GLU A 267 -6.25 7.68 -25.62
CA GLU A 267 -5.33 6.68 -25.09
C GLU A 267 -6.11 5.44 -24.64
N THR A 268 -5.46 4.30 -24.71
CA THR A 268 -5.89 3.08 -24.06
C THR A 268 -5.07 2.87 -22.79
N THR A 269 -5.74 2.76 -21.64
CA THR A 269 -5.14 2.38 -20.37
C THR A 269 -5.50 0.94 -20.06
N PHE A 270 -4.54 0.11 -19.65
CA PHE A 270 -4.86 -1.28 -19.34
C PHE A 270 -4.12 -1.86 -18.15
N LEU A 271 -4.79 -2.81 -17.48
CA LEU A 271 -4.21 -3.74 -16.51
C LEU A 271 -4.35 -5.16 -17.04
N ILE A 272 -3.25 -5.92 -16.98
CA ILE A 272 -3.20 -7.33 -17.37
C ILE A 272 -2.66 -8.11 -16.18
N GLY A 273 -3.44 -9.04 -15.63
CA GLY A 273 -2.96 -9.77 -14.46
C GLY A 273 -3.92 -10.82 -13.94
N GLY A 274 -3.90 -11.02 -12.63
CA GLY A 274 -4.72 -12.04 -11.96
C GLY A 274 -4.31 -12.23 -10.51
N LYS A 275 -4.27 -13.50 -10.08
CA LYS A 275 -3.84 -13.89 -8.74
C LYS A 275 -2.42 -13.40 -8.46
N GLY A 276 -2.24 -12.78 -7.31
CA GLY A 276 -0.95 -12.43 -6.73
C GLY A 276 -0.63 -13.27 -5.50
N ILE A 277 0.02 -12.66 -4.53
CA ILE A 277 0.50 -13.32 -3.31
C ILE A 277 -0.02 -12.62 -2.06
N SER A 278 -0.13 -13.36 -0.95
CA SER A 278 -0.35 -12.77 0.37
C SER A 278 0.93 -12.09 0.90
N ARG A 279 0.77 -11.14 1.83
CA ARG A 279 1.91 -10.41 2.41
C ARG A 279 2.85 -11.29 3.23
N ASN A 280 2.32 -12.34 3.85
CA ASN A 280 3.08 -13.31 4.63
C ASN A 280 3.64 -14.48 3.82
N ASN A 281 3.65 -14.38 2.49
CA ASN A 281 4.27 -15.42 1.63
C ASN A 281 5.76 -15.56 1.95
N THR A 282 6.21 -16.80 2.17
CA THR A 282 7.60 -17.09 2.54
C THR A 282 8.63 -16.71 1.49
N ASP A 283 8.22 -16.71 0.20
CA ASP A 283 9.04 -16.33 -0.96
C ASP A 283 8.90 -14.83 -1.30
N PHE A 284 8.32 -14.00 -0.40
CA PHE A 284 7.99 -12.60 -0.69
C PHE A 284 9.19 -11.78 -1.16
N THR A 285 10.35 -11.93 -0.51
CA THR A 285 11.59 -11.23 -0.86
C THR A 285 12.08 -11.62 -2.26
N GLU A 286 12.06 -12.90 -2.56
CA GLU A 286 12.50 -13.44 -3.84
C GLU A 286 11.56 -12.99 -4.99
N ILE A 287 10.25 -12.94 -4.71
CA ILE A 287 9.25 -12.42 -5.65
C ILE A 287 9.52 -10.93 -5.97
N GLN A 288 9.90 -10.12 -4.97
CA GLN A 288 10.28 -8.73 -5.19
C GLN A 288 11.50 -8.60 -6.12
N VAL A 289 12.50 -9.48 -5.98
CA VAL A 289 13.66 -9.50 -6.90
C VAL A 289 13.21 -9.77 -8.34
N ILE A 290 12.35 -10.77 -8.55
CA ILE A 290 11.85 -11.07 -9.90
C ILE A 290 10.98 -9.96 -10.46
N ASN A 291 10.13 -9.35 -9.61
CA ASN A 291 9.30 -8.22 -10.02
C ASN A 291 10.14 -7.00 -10.43
N THR A 292 11.26 -6.78 -9.74
CA THR A 292 12.26 -5.75 -10.12
C THR A 292 12.82 -5.98 -11.52
N ILE A 293 13.04 -7.24 -11.91
CA ILE A 293 13.47 -7.58 -13.27
C ILE A 293 12.35 -7.30 -14.28
N LEU A 294 11.12 -7.72 -13.96
CA LEU A 294 9.99 -7.63 -14.88
C LEU A 294 9.54 -6.18 -15.12
N GLY A 295 9.21 -5.44 -14.03
CA GLY A 295 8.55 -4.14 -14.20
C GLY A 295 8.67 -3.14 -13.05
N ASP A 296 9.34 -3.46 -11.93
CA ASP A 296 9.35 -2.61 -10.73
C ASP A 296 10.57 -1.66 -10.65
N ARG A 297 11.32 -1.50 -11.73
CA ARG A 297 12.37 -0.49 -11.84
C ARG A 297 12.39 0.14 -13.22
N PHE A 298 13.02 1.30 -13.36
CA PHE A 298 13.13 2.01 -14.62
C PHE A 298 13.82 1.19 -15.72
N THR A 299 14.85 0.42 -15.37
CA THR A 299 15.60 -0.46 -16.28
C THR A 299 15.06 -1.90 -16.31
N SER A 300 13.76 -2.09 -16.01
CA SER A 300 13.09 -3.38 -16.09
C SER A 300 12.82 -3.79 -17.53
N TRP A 301 12.60 -5.08 -17.76
CA TRP A 301 12.30 -5.61 -19.08
C TRP A 301 11.09 -4.95 -19.74
N LEU A 302 10.01 -4.70 -18.99
CA LEU A 302 8.82 -4.01 -19.53
C LEU A 302 9.14 -2.59 -19.98
N ASN A 303 9.86 -1.80 -19.16
CA ASN A 303 10.23 -0.44 -19.54
C ASN A 303 11.23 -0.42 -20.71
N GLU A 304 12.19 -1.34 -20.73
CA GLU A 304 13.15 -1.46 -21.83
C GLU A 304 12.42 -1.69 -23.16
N GLU A 305 11.49 -2.65 -23.21
CA GLU A 305 10.80 -3.02 -24.44
C GLU A 305 9.70 -2.01 -24.83
N LEU A 306 8.78 -1.68 -23.92
CA LEU A 306 7.62 -0.86 -24.28
C LEU A 306 7.93 0.63 -24.35
N ARG A 307 8.84 1.11 -23.49
CA ARG A 307 9.17 2.54 -23.42
C ARG A 307 10.38 2.90 -24.29
N ILE A 308 11.52 2.22 -24.04
CA ILE A 308 12.80 2.63 -24.62
C ILE A 308 12.93 2.15 -26.07
N ASN A 309 12.72 0.85 -26.30
CA ASN A 309 12.92 0.25 -27.62
C ASN A 309 11.77 0.55 -28.60
N SER A 310 10.52 0.61 -28.09
CA SER A 310 9.33 0.73 -28.96
C SER A 310 8.64 2.08 -28.90
N GLY A 311 8.89 2.91 -27.87
CA GLY A 311 8.24 4.22 -27.71
C GLY A 311 6.73 4.16 -27.54
N LEU A 312 6.17 3.01 -27.13
CA LEU A 312 4.72 2.78 -27.04
C LEU A 312 4.08 3.44 -25.84
N THR A 313 4.85 3.72 -24.78
CA THR A 313 4.36 4.30 -23.54
C THR A 313 5.43 5.16 -22.86
N TYR A 314 5.01 6.06 -21.98
CA TYR A 314 5.91 6.79 -21.09
C TYR A 314 6.30 6.01 -19.83
N GLY A 315 5.64 4.90 -19.53
CA GLY A 315 6.00 4.05 -18.42
C GLY A 315 5.08 2.84 -18.29
N VAL A 316 5.68 1.73 -17.88
CA VAL A 316 5.00 0.47 -17.62
C VAL A 316 5.59 -0.13 -16.35
N ARG A 317 4.75 -0.75 -15.55
CA ARG A 317 5.22 -1.45 -14.34
C ARG A 317 4.46 -2.74 -14.10
N SER A 318 5.08 -3.69 -13.44
CA SER A 318 4.43 -4.84 -12.84
C SER A 318 4.32 -4.65 -11.32
N VAL A 319 3.18 -5.00 -10.76
CA VAL A 319 2.85 -4.73 -9.36
C VAL A 319 2.22 -5.95 -8.72
N PHE A 320 2.74 -6.36 -7.56
CA PHE A 320 2.02 -7.20 -6.62
C PHE A 320 1.35 -6.33 -5.57
N VAL A 321 0.06 -6.56 -5.33
CA VAL A 321 -0.71 -5.93 -4.26
C VAL A 321 -1.07 -7.02 -3.26
N PRO A 322 -0.25 -7.20 -2.22
CA PRO A 322 -0.49 -8.21 -1.22
C PRO A 322 -1.49 -7.70 -0.17
N TYR A 323 -2.46 -8.53 0.14
CA TYR A 323 -3.28 -8.46 1.34
C TYR A 323 -2.81 -9.52 2.35
N LYS A 324 -3.41 -9.58 3.53
CA LYS A 324 -3.01 -10.55 4.57
C LYS A 324 -3.02 -12.00 4.08
N ASN A 325 -4.10 -12.39 3.42
CA ASN A 325 -4.33 -13.81 3.05
C ASN A 325 -4.45 -14.04 1.53
N ILE A 326 -4.47 -12.99 0.73
CA ILE A 326 -4.62 -13.04 -0.71
C ILE A 326 -3.83 -11.88 -1.34
N GLY A 327 -3.79 -11.80 -2.65
CA GLY A 327 -3.24 -10.63 -3.35
C GLY A 327 -3.52 -10.70 -4.84
N THR A 328 -3.22 -9.60 -5.51
CA THR A 328 -3.32 -9.49 -6.97
C THR A 328 -1.97 -9.16 -7.58
N PHE A 329 -1.79 -9.55 -8.82
CA PHE A 329 -0.68 -9.15 -9.68
C PHE A 329 -1.23 -8.51 -10.93
N PHE A 330 -0.59 -7.45 -11.41
CA PHE A 330 -0.90 -6.87 -12.70
C PHE A 330 0.29 -6.13 -13.34
N ILE A 331 0.28 -6.09 -14.67
CA ILE A 331 1.05 -5.15 -15.47
C ILE A 331 0.15 -3.96 -15.77
N SER A 332 0.63 -2.74 -15.54
CA SER A 332 -0.10 -1.47 -15.73
C SER A 332 0.64 -0.57 -16.70
N THR A 333 -0.07 -0.09 -17.72
CA THR A 333 0.45 0.92 -18.65
C THR A 333 -0.69 1.60 -19.42
N PHE A 334 -0.31 2.53 -20.29
CA PHE A 334 -1.18 3.21 -21.23
C PHE A 334 -0.42 3.46 -22.55
N THR A 335 -1.17 3.65 -23.63
CA THR A 335 -0.62 3.88 -24.97
C THR A 335 -1.62 4.64 -25.84
N GLY A 336 -1.22 5.21 -26.96
CA GLY A 336 -2.17 5.72 -27.96
C GLY A 336 -3.10 4.61 -28.46
N SER A 337 -4.38 4.94 -28.73
CA SER A 337 -5.40 3.94 -29.09
C SER A 337 -4.97 3.06 -30.27
N GLU A 338 -4.28 3.61 -31.25
CA GLU A 338 -3.76 2.92 -32.44
C GLU A 338 -2.66 1.88 -32.13
N ASN A 339 -2.02 2.02 -30.98
CA ASN A 339 -0.94 1.13 -30.54
C ASN A 339 -1.38 0.06 -29.54
N THR A 340 -2.67 -0.02 -29.22
CA THR A 340 -3.22 -0.89 -28.18
C THR A 340 -2.78 -2.34 -28.35
N GLU A 341 -2.97 -2.92 -29.54
CA GLU A 341 -2.59 -4.30 -29.81
C GLU A 341 -1.10 -4.54 -29.60
N LYS A 342 -0.29 -3.70 -30.21
CA LYS A 342 1.17 -3.82 -30.16
C LYS A 342 1.70 -3.72 -28.72
N ALA A 343 1.13 -2.82 -27.92
CA ALA A 343 1.53 -2.65 -26.52
C ALA A 343 1.13 -3.86 -25.64
N ILE A 344 -0.08 -4.40 -25.82
CA ILE A 344 -0.54 -5.60 -25.11
C ILE A 344 0.30 -6.81 -25.50
N ASP A 345 0.48 -7.06 -26.81
CA ASP A 345 1.27 -8.19 -27.29
C ASP A 345 2.70 -8.16 -26.77
N LEU A 346 3.34 -6.98 -26.80
CA LEU A 346 4.69 -6.83 -26.30
C LEU A 346 4.78 -7.03 -24.78
N ALA A 347 3.81 -6.52 -24.02
CA ALA A 347 3.74 -6.77 -22.58
C ALA A 347 3.61 -8.25 -22.25
N LEU A 348 2.75 -8.97 -23.00
CA LEU A 348 2.59 -10.43 -22.86
C LEU A 348 3.84 -11.20 -23.26
N GLN A 349 4.52 -10.78 -24.33
CA GLN A 349 5.80 -11.36 -24.75
C GLN A 349 6.88 -11.22 -23.67
N VAL A 350 6.97 -10.02 -23.07
CA VAL A 350 7.93 -9.78 -21.97
C VAL A 350 7.59 -10.61 -20.73
N LEU A 351 6.30 -10.70 -20.36
CA LEU A 351 5.87 -11.55 -19.25
C LEU A 351 6.22 -13.03 -19.53
N ASN A 352 5.93 -13.51 -20.73
CA ASN A 352 6.23 -14.89 -21.14
C ASN A 352 7.73 -15.21 -21.15
N ARG A 353 8.60 -14.21 -21.29
CA ARG A 353 10.07 -14.38 -21.19
C ARG A 353 10.48 -14.99 -19.84
N LEU A 354 9.77 -14.70 -18.74
CA LEU A 354 9.99 -15.32 -17.44
C LEU A 354 9.80 -16.84 -17.47
N HIS A 355 8.88 -17.33 -18.30
CA HIS A 355 8.52 -18.75 -18.39
C HIS A 355 9.32 -19.53 -19.43
N THR A 356 9.81 -18.87 -20.48
CA THR A 356 10.47 -19.50 -21.63
C THR A 356 11.98 -19.36 -21.57
N THR A 357 12.50 -18.16 -21.73
CA THR A 357 13.94 -17.87 -21.75
C THR A 357 14.54 -17.90 -20.35
N GLY A 358 13.73 -17.50 -19.33
CA GLY A 358 14.16 -17.39 -17.96
C GLY A 358 15.11 -16.22 -17.67
N ILE A 359 15.65 -16.22 -16.47
CA ILE A 359 16.51 -15.17 -15.94
C ILE A 359 17.97 -15.60 -16.06
N THR A 360 18.85 -14.71 -16.51
CA THR A 360 20.29 -14.95 -16.62
C THR A 360 21.04 -14.43 -15.40
N ASP A 361 22.27 -14.91 -15.17
CA ASP A 361 23.14 -14.46 -14.06
C ASP A 361 23.31 -12.95 -14.02
N LYS A 362 23.58 -12.32 -15.16
CA LYS A 362 23.78 -10.87 -15.25
C LYS A 362 22.54 -10.10 -14.83
N VAL A 363 21.36 -10.54 -15.23
CA VAL A 363 20.08 -9.89 -14.92
C VAL A 363 19.74 -10.07 -13.44
N LEU A 364 19.93 -11.27 -12.90
CA LEU A 364 19.70 -11.57 -11.50
C LEU A 364 20.64 -10.76 -10.58
N LEU A 365 21.93 -10.71 -10.91
CA LEU A 365 22.91 -9.93 -10.17
C LEU A 365 22.54 -8.44 -10.13
N SER A 366 22.16 -7.88 -11.28
CA SER A 366 21.72 -6.48 -11.38
C SER A 366 20.47 -6.20 -10.52
N ALA A 367 19.50 -7.10 -10.51
CA ALA A 367 18.29 -6.95 -9.70
C ALA A 367 18.58 -7.05 -8.20
N LYS A 368 19.41 -8.02 -7.80
CA LYS A 368 19.88 -8.17 -6.41
C LYS A 368 20.56 -6.91 -5.91
N SER A 369 21.51 -6.37 -6.69
CA SER A 369 22.23 -5.14 -6.31
C SER A 369 21.30 -3.95 -6.20
N TYR A 370 20.35 -3.80 -7.12
CA TYR A 370 19.36 -2.73 -7.10
C TYR A 370 18.47 -2.79 -5.84
N ILE A 371 17.85 -3.95 -5.58
CA ILE A 371 16.91 -4.07 -4.46
C ILE A 371 17.60 -3.95 -3.10
N LYS A 372 18.83 -4.48 -2.97
CA LYS A 372 19.65 -4.29 -1.77
C LYS A 372 19.99 -2.81 -1.55
N GLY A 373 20.31 -2.07 -2.61
CA GLY A 373 20.57 -0.63 -2.52
C GLY A 373 19.33 0.21 -2.18
N GLN A 374 18.12 -0.25 -2.51
CA GLN A 374 16.87 0.44 -2.19
C GLN A 374 16.30 0.06 -0.81
N PHE A 375 16.77 -1.03 -0.21
CA PHE A 375 16.17 -1.55 1.01
C PHE A 375 16.43 -0.66 2.23
N PRO A 376 17.67 -0.24 2.57
CA PRO A 376 17.92 0.63 3.71
C PRO A 376 17.14 1.96 3.63
N PRO A 377 17.15 2.72 2.51
CA PRO A 377 16.38 3.96 2.41
C PRO A 377 14.88 3.82 2.71
N ASN A 378 14.31 2.64 2.48
CA ASN A 378 12.90 2.38 2.79
C ASN A 378 12.60 2.32 4.29
N TYR A 379 13.64 2.15 5.14
CA TYR A 379 13.50 1.96 6.59
C TYR A 379 14.43 2.87 7.41
N GLU A 380 15.03 3.89 6.78
CA GLU A 380 15.92 4.84 7.48
C GLU A 380 15.14 5.87 8.31
N THR A 381 13.91 6.19 7.94
CA THR A 381 13.15 7.22 8.64
C THR A 381 12.29 6.64 9.75
N SER A 382 12.16 7.38 10.86
CA SER A 382 11.25 7.01 11.95
C SER A 382 9.80 6.86 11.48
N GLY A 383 9.38 7.67 10.49
CA GLY A 383 8.05 7.55 9.86
C GLY A 383 7.86 6.24 9.06
N ALA A 384 8.91 5.69 8.46
CA ALA A 384 8.87 4.39 7.81
C ALA A 384 8.87 3.24 8.84
N LEU A 385 9.70 3.37 9.88
CA LEU A 385 9.82 2.37 10.95
C LEU A 385 8.52 2.22 11.74
N VAL A 386 7.84 3.32 12.06
CA VAL A 386 6.56 3.28 12.79
C VAL A 386 5.48 2.52 12.01
N ASN A 387 5.45 2.69 10.68
CA ASN A 387 4.52 1.96 9.82
C ASN A 387 4.92 0.48 9.69
N LEU A 388 6.22 0.18 9.58
CA LEU A 388 6.72 -1.18 9.53
C LEU A 388 6.30 -1.98 10.78
N LEU A 389 6.46 -1.40 11.98
CA LEU A 389 6.13 -2.09 13.24
C LEU A 389 4.64 -2.45 13.33
N THR A 390 3.74 -1.55 12.92
CA THR A 390 2.30 -1.86 12.86
C THR A 390 1.97 -2.89 11.78
N ASP A 391 2.67 -2.85 10.62
CA ASP A 391 2.49 -3.84 9.56
C ASP A 391 3.00 -5.24 9.98
N MET A 392 4.09 -5.32 10.74
CA MET A 392 4.58 -6.58 11.33
C MET A 392 3.52 -7.23 12.20
N ASP A 393 2.87 -6.46 13.07
CA ASP A 393 1.79 -6.96 13.92
C ASP A 393 0.60 -7.46 13.10
N TYR A 394 0.13 -6.63 12.16
CA TYR A 394 -1.04 -6.95 11.36
C TYR A 394 -0.85 -8.16 10.46
N TYR A 395 0.24 -8.20 9.70
CA TYR A 395 0.51 -9.29 8.75
C TYR A 395 1.12 -10.53 9.38
N GLY A 396 1.60 -10.45 10.64
CA GLY A 396 2.13 -11.59 11.38
C GLY A 396 3.53 -12.01 10.94
N PHE A 397 4.37 -11.07 10.53
CA PHE A 397 5.80 -11.30 10.35
C PHE A 397 6.61 -10.56 11.41
N ASP A 398 7.86 -10.92 11.60
CA ASP A 398 8.76 -10.37 12.61
C ASP A 398 9.98 -9.68 11.99
N ASP A 399 10.90 -9.23 12.84
CA ASP A 399 12.14 -8.57 12.44
C ASP A 399 13.07 -9.46 11.60
N THR A 400 12.88 -10.78 11.59
CA THR A 400 13.67 -11.69 10.73
C THR A 400 13.45 -11.39 9.24
N TYR A 401 12.29 -10.86 8.86
CA TYR A 401 12.05 -10.40 7.49
C TYR A 401 13.05 -9.30 7.10
N ILE A 402 13.26 -8.32 7.98
CA ILE A 402 14.20 -7.21 7.76
C ILE A 402 15.65 -7.70 7.92
N ASN A 403 15.93 -8.36 9.04
CA ASN A 403 17.30 -8.73 9.43
C ASN A 403 17.93 -9.78 8.50
N ASN A 404 17.11 -10.60 7.82
CA ASN A 404 17.58 -11.61 6.87
C ASN A 404 17.36 -11.24 5.41
N PHE A 405 16.86 -10.02 5.11
CA PHE A 405 16.52 -9.61 3.76
C PHE A 405 17.68 -9.74 2.79
N GLU A 406 18.81 -9.13 3.11
CA GLU A 406 20.02 -9.18 2.25
C GLU A 406 20.55 -10.61 2.10
N LYS A 407 20.59 -11.38 3.20
CA LYS A 407 21.00 -12.79 3.16
C LYS A 407 20.13 -13.61 2.20
N LYS A 408 18.81 -13.48 2.28
CA LYS A 408 17.89 -14.16 1.36
C LYS A 408 18.14 -13.82 -0.10
N ILE A 409 18.41 -12.54 -0.38
CA ILE A 409 18.75 -12.08 -1.72
C ILE A 409 20.10 -12.69 -2.19
N ASP A 410 21.12 -12.68 -1.33
CA ASP A 410 22.44 -13.21 -1.68
C ASP A 410 22.42 -14.72 -1.94
N GLU A 411 21.65 -15.46 -1.18
CA GLU A 411 21.46 -16.90 -1.34
C GLU A 411 20.60 -17.31 -2.56
N MET A 412 19.88 -16.35 -3.17
CA MET A 412 19.02 -16.63 -4.29
C MET A 412 19.82 -17.06 -5.54
N THR A 413 19.66 -18.29 -5.97
CA THR A 413 20.26 -18.85 -7.17
C THR A 413 19.40 -18.61 -8.42
N ILE A 414 19.97 -18.78 -9.62
CA ILE A 414 19.21 -18.75 -10.87
C ILE A 414 18.11 -19.82 -10.91
N ALA A 415 18.41 -21.02 -10.42
CA ALA A 415 17.43 -22.09 -10.34
C ALA A 415 16.23 -21.65 -9.49
N LYS A 416 16.49 -21.07 -8.32
CA LYS A 416 15.43 -20.52 -7.44
C LYS A 416 14.70 -19.37 -8.09
N ALA A 417 15.40 -18.46 -8.76
CA ALA A 417 14.77 -17.34 -9.47
C ALA A 417 13.78 -17.81 -10.53
N ASN A 418 14.17 -18.78 -11.34
CA ASN A 418 13.29 -19.34 -12.38
C ASN A 418 12.14 -20.18 -11.80
N GLU A 419 12.34 -20.87 -10.69
CA GLU A 419 11.26 -21.54 -9.93
C GLU A 419 10.21 -20.52 -9.47
N ILE A 420 10.64 -19.46 -8.79
CA ILE A 420 9.79 -18.36 -8.29
C ILE A 420 9.02 -17.69 -9.44
N ALA A 421 9.70 -17.39 -10.55
CA ALA A 421 9.07 -16.81 -11.72
C ALA A 421 7.92 -17.67 -12.23
N LYS A 422 8.14 -18.98 -12.39
CA LYS A 422 7.12 -19.94 -12.86
C LYS A 422 5.98 -20.13 -11.87
N LYS A 423 6.27 -20.08 -10.56
CA LYS A 423 5.29 -20.34 -9.51
C LYS A 423 4.33 -19.19 -9.27
N TYR A 424 4.82 -17.95 -9.30
CA TYR A 424 4.09 -16.80 -8.81
C TYR A 424 3.71 -15.75 -9.87
N PHE A 425 4.36 -15.74 -11.02
CA PHE A 425 4.00 -14.83 -12.10
C PHE A 425 3.04 -15.55 -13.06
N PRO A 426 1.82 -15.02 -13.26
CA PRO A 426 0.82 -15.74 -14.06
C PRO A 426 1.24 -15.80 -15.53
N GLY A 427 1.28 -17.02 -16.11
CA GLY A 427 1.53 -17.24 -17.55
C GLY A 427 0.25 -17.43 -18.35
N ASP A 428 -0.81 -17.96 -17.71
CA ASP A 428 -2.06 -18.36 -18.35
C ASP A 428 -3.26 -17.69 -17.69
N ASN A 429 -4.41 -17.75 -18.38
CA ASN A 429 -5.70 -17.29 -17.86
C ASN A 429 -5.70 -15.87 -17.31
N LEU A 430 -4.88 -15.00 -17.91
CA LEU A 430 -4.78 -13.60 -17.55
C LEU A 430 -6.12 -12.89 -17.72
N GLN A 431 -6.38 -11.95 -16.82
CA GLN A 431 -7.55 -11.09 -16.82
C GLN A 431 -7.13 -9.71 -17.32
N PHE A 432 -7.91 -9.15 -18.24
CA PHE A 432 -7.61 -7.89 -18.90
C PHE A 432 -8.68 -6.88 -18.53
N VAL A 433 -8.27 -5.73 -18.02
CA VAL A 433 -9.16 -4.56 -17.90
C VAL A 433 -8.57 -3.45 -18.75
N ILE A 434 -9.37 -2.96 -19.68
CA ILE A 434 -8.93 -2.04 -20.71
C ILE A 434 -9.93 -0.89 -20.76
N ILE A 435 -9.45 0.34 -20.60
CA ILE A 435 -10.25 1.56 -20.71
C ILE A 435 -9.76 2.33 -21.93
N GLY A 436 -10.68 2.64 -22.85
CA GLY A 436 -10.39 3.39 -24.07
C GLY A 436 -11.65 3.56 -24.91
N LYS A 437 -11.49 4.07 -26.12
CA LYS A 437 -12.62 4.25 -27.05
C LYS A 437 -12.98 2.91 -27.69
N ALA A 438 -14.06 2.28 -27.20
CA ALA A 438 -14.44 0.92 -27.57
C ALA A 438 -14.62 0.76 -29.09
N SER A 439 -15.17 1.77 -29.80
CA SER A 439 -15.35 1.75 -31.25
C SER A 439 -14.04 1.61 -32.04
N GLU A 440 -12.89 1.95 -31.44
CA GLU A 440 -11.56 1.85 -32.08
C GLU A 440 -10.80 0.58 -31.69
N ILE A 441 -10.99 0.10 -30.44
CA ILE A 441 -10.14 -0.95 -29.91
C ILE A 441 -10.84 -2.31 -29.70
N LYS A 442 -12.17 -2.38 -29.75
CA LYS A 442 -12.94 -3.59 -29.47
C LYS A 442 -12.52 -4.80 -30.31
N ASP A 443 -12.36 -4.59 -31.62
CA ASP A 443 -11.99 -5.69 -32.52
C ASP A 443 -10.58 -6.20 -32.26
N VAL A 444 -9.68 -5.34 -31.84
CA VAL A 444 -8.31 -5.67 -31.48
C VAL A 444 -8.26 -6.50 -30.18
N VAL A 445 -9.02 -6.12 -29.17
CA VAL A 445 -8.94 -6.73 -27.85
C VAL A 445 -9.69 -8.07 -27.74
N LYS A 446 -10.55 -8.40 -28.71
CA LYS A 446 -11.27 -9.70 -28.78
C LYS A 446 -10.33 -10.92 -28.75
N LYS A 447 -9.14 -10.80 -29.29
CA LYS A 447 -8.18 -11.91 -29.33
C LYS A 447 -7.62 -12.31 -27.95
N TYR A 448 -7.75 -11.45 -26.94
CA TYR A 448 -7.20 -11.69 -25.62
C TYR A 448 -8.16 -12.44 -24.69
N GLY A 449 -9.43 -12.56 -25.02
CA GLY A 449 -10.39 -13.31 -24.21
C GLY A 449 -11.84 -12.95 -24.48
N GLU A 450 -12.75 -13.55 -23.70
CA GLU A 450 -14.17 -13.23 -23.74
C GLU A 450 -14.41 -11.81 -23.24
N ILE A 451 -15.08 -10.97 -24.05
CA ILE A 451 -15.31 -9.55 -23.74
C ILE A 451 -16.60 -9.37 -22.95
N THR A 452 -16.48 -8.63 -21.86
CA THR A 452 -17.59 -7.90 -21.21
C THR A 452 -17.37 -6.41 -21.47
N GLU A 453 -18.36 -5.70 -21.98
CA GLU A 453 -18.27 -4.26 -22.26
C GLU A 453 -19.12 -3.46 -21.27
N LYS A 454 -18.58 -2.35 -20.79
CA LYS A 454 -19.27 -1.39 -19.93
C LYS A 454 -18.92 0.04 -20.35
N GLU A 455 -19.81 0.98 -20.09
CA GLU A 455 -19.46 2.42 -20.12
C GLU A 455 -18.65 2.80 -18.88
N ILE A 456 -17.78 3.79 -19.03
CA ILE A 456 -17.03 4.32 -17.89
C ILE A 456 -17.99 5.03 -16.93
N THR A 457 -17.90 4.66 -15.66
CA THR A 457 -18.64 5.29 -14.57
C THR A 457 -17.70 5.74 -13.48
N ALA A 458 -18.19 6.54 -12.54
CA ALA A 458 -17.43 6.93 -11.36
C ALA A 458 -17.21 5.75 -10.38
N ASP A 459 -17.96 4.69 -10.55
CA ASP A 459 -18.08 3.62 -9.54
C ASP A 459 -17.27 2.34 -9.89
N GLY A 460 -16.69 2.25 -11.07
CA GLY A 460 -15.92 1.09 -11.52
C GLY A 460 -16.77 -0.03 -12.13
#